data_804a1261a00217b43ad38f118f098364
#
_entry.id   804a1261a00217b43ad38f118f098364
#
_cell.length_a   1.000
_cell.length_b   1.000
_cell.length_c   1.000
_cell.angle_alpha   90.00
_cell.angle_beta   90.00
_cell.angle_gamma   90.00
#
_symmetry.space_group_name_H-M   'P 1'
#
loop_
_entity.id
_entity.type
_entity.pdbx_description
1 polymer ?
#
loop_
_entity_poly.entity_id
_entity_poly.type
_entity_poly.pdbx_seq_one_letter_code
_entity_poly.pdbx_strand_id
1 'polypeptide(L)'
;IYQSYVSVVISLIIILLINDCISKISVKSIFKNGMQGIGMLIGGGMVYLVSLKVVVAVTGQKLASSYNGLTNMSQIASSKLFTFIQNAYGDWIASFISPEAAYIGGLLKVANIAVLCFVIGGLIAIFIDKNLNMLNKIMVFVLAAVLPIGMNISCILSGGMVHVLMRYSFWLFYAWALLLIQRLKHSILKEKKRFKYMASGGAVLSIAILIVIWNNFQAPNAVY
;
A
#
# COMPACT_ATOMS: atom_id res chain seq x y z
N ILE A 1 11.64 -16.63 -1.92
CA ILE A 1 10.92 -15.63 -1.09
C ILE A 1 10.74 -14.42 -1.97
N TYR A 2 9.47 -14.05 -2.18
CA TYR A 2 9.10 -13.02 -3.15
C TYR A 2 9.43 -11.62 -2.60
N GLN A 3 10.04 -10.78 -3.42
CA GLN A 3 10.30 -9.35 -3.16
C GLN A 3 9.02 -8.57 -2.81
N SER A 4 7.85 -9.09 -3.19
CA SER A 4 6.54 -8.53 -2.89
C SER A 4 6.25 -8.37 -1.39
N TYR A 5 6.84 -9.22 -0.53
CA TYR A 5 6.65 -9.08 0.92
C TYR A 5 7.28 -7.81 1.48
N VAL A 6 8.35 -7.32 0.87
CA VAL A 6 8.97 -6.03 1.25
C VAL A 6 7.98 -4.89 1.04
N SER A 7 7.27 -4.88 -0.09
CA SER A 7 6.20 -3.91 -0.39
C SER A 7 5.09 -3.95 0.64
N VAL A 8 4.68 -5.16 1.08
CA VAL A 8 3.64 -5.35 2.11
C VAL A 8 4.09 -4.75 3.44
N VAL A 9 5.30 -5.07 3.90
CA VAL A 9 5.81 -4.57 5.19
C VAL A 9 5.97 -3.06 5.18
N ILE A 10 6.56 -2.48 4.13
CA ILE A 10 6.70 -1.02 3.99
C ILE A 10 5.33 -0.34 4.00
N SER A 11 4.36 -0.87 3.26
CA SER A 11 3.00 -0.32 3.21
C SER A 11 2.32 -0.36 4.57
N LEU A 12 2.47 -1.46 5.32
CA LEU A 12 1.93 -1.59 6.67
C LEU A 12 2.55 -0.56 7.62
N ILE A 13 3.87 -0.36 7.57
CA ILE A 13 4.55 0.67 8.38
C ILE A 13 3.99 2.05 8.06
N ILE A 14 3.86 2.40 6.78
CA ILE A 14 3.31 3.70 6.36
C ILE A 14 1.87 3.87 6.84
N ILE A 15 1.02 2.85 6.70
CA ILE A 15 -0.38 2.87 7.15
C ILE A 15 -0.45 3.05 8.68
N LEU A 16 0.39 2.36 9.44
CA LEU A 16 0.47 2.51 10.89
C LEU A 16 0.89 3.92 11.29
N LEU A 17 1.89 4.51 10.62
CA LEU A 17 2.31 5.88 10.87
C LEU A 17 1.21 6.89 10.54
N ILE A 18 0.47 6.71 9.44
CA ILE A 18 -0.71 7.53 9.13
C ILE A 18 -1.74 7.42 10.26
N ASN A 19 -1.99 6.20 10.74
CA ASN A 19 -2.92 5.98 11.85
C ASN A 19 -2.47 6.65 13.15
N ASP A 20 -1.18 6.63 13.46
CA ASP A 20 -0.59 7.32 14.60
C ASP A 20 -0.78 8.84 14.50
N CYS A 21 -0.56 9.42 13.30
CA CYS A 21 -0.81 10.84 13.04
C CYS A 21 -2.27 11.21 13.30
N ILE A 22 -3.23 10.42 12.81
CA ILE A 22 -4.67 10.64 12.98
C ILE A 22 -5.07 10.47 14.46
N SER A 23 -4.42 9.56 15.17
CA SER A 23 -4.63 9.31 16.61
C SER A 23 -4.02 10.38 17.51
N LYS A 24 -3.48 11.46 16.96
CA LYS A 24 -2.87 12.58 17.68
C LYS A 24 -1.66 12.20 18.54
N ILE A 25 -0.95 11.15 18.15
CA ILE A 25 0.31 10.78 18.78
C ILE A 25 1.34 11.89 18.53
N SER A 26 2.24 12.10 19.47
CA SER A 26 3.26 13.14 19.35
C SER A 26 4.20 12.83 18.16
N VAL A 27 4.60 13.87 17.43
CA VAL A 27 5.50 13.76 16.26
C VAL A 27 6.79 13.00 16.61
N LYS A 28 7.32 13.23 17.83
CA LYS A 28 8.51 12.50 18.32
C LYS A 28 8.27 10.99 18.40
N SER A 29 7.09 10.57 18.89
CA SER A 29 6.75 9.15 18.97
C SER A 29 6.51 8.55 17.57
N ILE A 30 5.86 9.31 16.67
CA ILE A 30 5.66 8.87 15.27
C ILE A 30 7.00 8.63 14.59
N PHE A 31 7.95 9.58 14.76
CA PHE A 31 9.31 9.42 14.22
C PHE A 31 10.02 8.20 14.81
N LYS A 32 9.91 7.98 16.15
CA LYS A 32 10.45 6.80 16.82
C LYS A 32 9.86 5.51 16.24
N ASN A 33 8.54 5.45 16.06
CA ASN A 33 7.85 4.29 15.48
C ASN A 33 8.32 4.04 14.02
N GLY A 34 8.50 5.10 13.23
CA GLY A 34 9.06 5.01 11.88
C GLY A 34 10.48 4.43 11.88
N MET A 35 11.36 4.91 12.77
CA MET A 35 12.71 4.39 12.92
C MET A 35 12.74 2.92 13.36
N GLN A 36 11.83 2.53 14.24
CA GLN A 36 11.67 1.12 14.62
C GLN A 36 11.22 0.27 13.42
N GLY A 37 10.29 0.76 12.60
CA GLY A 37 9.88 0.11 11.36
C GLY A 37 11.04 -0.09 10.38
N ILE A 38 11.88 0.92 10.19
CA ILE A 38 13.10 0.83 9.38
C ILE A 38 14.08 -0.20 9.97
N GLY A 39 14.26 -0.18 11.30
CA GLY A 39 15.08 -1.17 12.00
C GLY A 39 14.60 -2.61 11.78
N MET A 40 13.28 -2.83 11.81
CA MET A 40 12.69 -4.14 11.51
C MET A 40 12.94 -4.57 10.07
N LEU A 41 12.84 -3.65 9.10
CA LEU A 41 13.13 -3.94 7.69
C LEU A 41 14.59 -4.34 7.48
N ILE A 42 15.53 -3.59 8.07
CA ILE A 42 16.97 -3.88 7.98
C ILE A 42 17.27 -5.22 8.66
N GLY A 43 16.77 -5.44 9.87
CA GLY A 43 16.95 -6.69 10.60
C GLY A 43 16.39 -7.90 9.86
N GLY A 44 15.16 -7.79 9.35
CA GLY A 44 14.54 -8.83 8.52
C GLY A 44 15.33 -9.10 7.24
N GLY A 45 15.84 -8.05 6.58
CA GLY A 45 16.71 -8.17 5.41
C GLY A 45 18.01 -8.91 5.72
N MET A 46 18.66 -8.61 6.85
CA MET A 46 19.86 -9.31 7.28
C MET A 46 19.62 -10.79 7.55
N VAL A 47 18.55 -11.11 8.30
CA VAL A 47 18.16 -12.50 8.57
C VAL A 47 17.90 -13.24 7.26
N TYR A 48 17.18 -12.62 6.32
CA TYR A 48 16.95 -13.18 5.00
C TYR A 48 18.25 -13.49 4.25
N LEU A 49 19.20 -12.55 4.20
CA LEU A 49 20.47 -12.73 3.50
C LEU A 49 21.32 -13.85 4.12
N VAL A 50 21.36 -13.92 5.46
CA VAL A 50 22.05 -15.01 6.17
C VAL A 50 21.41 -16.35 5.86
N SER A 51 20.08 -16.46 5.98
CA SER A 51 19.32 -17.68 5.68
C SER A 51 19.55 -18.12 4.21
N LEU A 52 19.55 -17.18 3.27
CA LEU A 52 19.80 -17.47 1.88
C LEU A 52 21.20 -18.05 1.65
N LYS A 53 22.23 -17.44 2.27
CA LYS A 53 23.61 -17.95 2.18
C LYS A 53 23.74 -19.36 2.76
N VAL A 54 23.08 -19.62 3.89
CA VAL A 54 23.08 -20.95 4.51
C VAL A 54 22.43 -21.98 3.60
N VAL A 55 21.25 -21.67 3.04
CA VAL A 55 20.55 -22.57 2.11
C VAL A 55 21.41 -22.87 0.86
N VAL A 56 22.01 -21.85 0.26
CA VAL A 56 22.89 -22.02 -0.91
C VAL A 56 24.10 -22.88 -0.57
N ALA A 57 24.71 -22.67 0.60
CA ALA A 57 25.87 -23.46 1.04
C ALA A 57 25.51 -24.95 1.29
N VAL A 58 24.33 -25.20 1.89
CA VAL A 58 23.88 -26.57 2.21
C VAL A 58 23.40 -27.31 0.96
N THR A 59 22.68 -26.62 0.06
CA THR A 59 22.09 -27.28 -1.13
C THR A 59 23.03 -27.34 -2.32
N GLY A 60 24.13 -26.58 -2.31
CA GLY A 60 25.04 -26.44 -3.46
C GLY A 60 24.42 -25.77 -4.69
N GLN A 61 23.17 -25.30 -4.58
CA GLN A 61 22.46 -24.67 -5.71
C GLN A 61 22.97 -23.26 -5.95
N LYS A 62 23.21 -22.92 -7.22
CA LYS A 62 23.52 -21.53 -7.60
C LYS A 62 22.23 -20.73 -7.64
N LEU A 63 22.27 -19.52 -7.08
CA LEU A 63 21.18 -18.55 -7.23
C LEU A 63 20.97 -18.29 -8.73
N ALA A 64 19.72 -18.44 -9.17
CA ALA A 64 19.35 -18.12 -10.54
C ALA A 64 19.58 -16.62 -10.78
N SER A 65 20.62 -16.26 -11.50
CA SER A 65 21.05 -14.88 -11.74
C SER A 65 20.04 -14.07 -12.55
N SER A 66 19.16 -14.75 -13.28
CA SER A 66 18.18 -14.12 -14.19
C SER A 66 16.75 -14.07 -13.65
N TYR A 67 16.50 -14.57 -12.41
CA TYR A 67 15.14 -14.66 -11.91
C TYR A 67 14.65 -13.32 -11.34
N ASN A 68 13.60 -12.77 -11.97
CA ASN A 68 12.83 -11.60 -11.47
C ASN A 68 13.66 -10.37 -11.08
N GLY A 69 14.68 -10.02 -11.84
CA GLY A 69 15.39 -8.75 -11.68
C GLY A 69 16.35 -8.66 -10.50
N LEU A 70 16.70 -9.78 -9.83
CA LEU A 70 17.70 -9.80 -8.77
C LEU A 70 19.07 -9.26 -9.24
N THR A 71 19.46 -9.52 -10.49
CA THR A 71 20.66 -8.95 -11.11
C THR A 71 20.54 -7.44 -11.35
N ASN A 72 19.32 -6.92 -11.54
CA ASN A 72 19.08 -5.52 -11.82
C ASN A 72 19.07 -4.67 -10.53
N MET A 73 18.88 -5.28 -9.35
CA MET A 73 18.91 -4.55 -8.07
C MET A 73 20.24 -3.87 -7.81
N SER A 74 21.34 -4.46 -8.27
CA SER A 74 22.71 -3.87 -8.14
C SER A 74 23.00 -2.80 -9.19
N GLN A 75 22.16 -2.67 -10.22
CA GLN A 75 22.38 -1.77 -11.35
C GLN A 75 21.40 -0.60 -11.40
N ILE A 76 20.70 -0.29 -10.29
CA ILE A 76 19.82 0.88 -10.22
C ILE A 76 20.68 2.13 -10.31
N ALA A 77 20.87 2.62 -11.54
CA ALA A 77 21.53 3.89 -11.76
C ALA A 77 20.67 5.00 -11.11
N SER A 78 21.27 5.83 -10.28
CA SER A 78 20.59 6.97 -9.62
C SER A 78 19.89 7.89 -10.64
N SER A 79 20.39 7.96 -11.87
CA SER A 79 19.78 8.70 -12.98
C SER A 79 18.40 8.18 -13.42
N LYS A 80 18.06 6.92 -13.13
CA LYS A 80 16.77 6.30 -13.48
C LYS A 80 15.78 6.22 -12.33
N LEU A 81 16.18 6.61 -11.12
CA LEU A 81 15.33 6.50 -9.93
C LEU A 81 14.00 7.25 -10.10
N PHE A 82 14.05 8.45 -10.67
CA PHE A 82 12.84 9.24 -10.91
C PHE A 82 11.88 8.54 -11.88
N THR A 83 12.39 7.95 -12.95
CA THR A 83 11.61 7.14 -13.89
C THR A 83 10.96 5.93 -13.21
N PHE A 84 11.68 5.25 -12.34
CA PHE A 84 11.12 4.12 -11.60
C PHE A 84 10.03 4.54 -10.61
N ILE A 85 10.17 5.71 -9.96
CA ILE A 85 9.11 6.28 -9.12
C ILE A 85 7.88 6.61 -9.97
N GLN A 86 8.04 7.24 -11.14
CA GLN A 86 6.94 7.51 -12.05
C GLN A 86 6.25 6.22 -12.50
N ASN A 87 7.02 5.19 -12.87
CA ASN A 87 6.49 3.88 -13.25
C ASN A 87 5.74 3.21 -12.09
N ALA A 88 6.26 3.31 -10.86
CA ALA A 88 5.61 2.76 -9.68
C ALA A 88 4.25 3.43 -9.40
N TYR A 89 4.16 4.76 -9.55
CA TYR A 89 2.89 5.48 -9.47
C TYR A 89 1.96 5.14 -10.63
N GLY A 90 2.48 5.12 -11.85
CA GLY A 90 1.70 4.81 -13.05
C GLY A 90 1.08 3.41 -12.98
N ASP A 91 1.84 2.40 -12.58
CA ASP A 91 1.35 1.05 -12.39
C ASP A 91 0.31 0.96 -11.26
N TRP A 92 0.55 1.65 -10.14
CA TRP A 92 -0.41 1.70 -9.04
C TRP A 92 -1.74 2.34 -9.49
N ILE A 93 -1.71 3.49 -10.17
CA ILE A 93 -2.91 4.15 -10.70
C ILE A 93 -3.60 3.27 -11.74
N ALA A 94 -2.85 2.68 -12.67
CA ALA A 94 -3.39 1.81 -13.70
C ALA A 94 -4.11 0.60 -13.10
N SER A 95 -3.60 0.02 -12.01
CA SER A 95 -4.24 -1.11 -11.33
C SER A 95 -5.64 -0.80 -10.77
N PHE A 96 -5.92 0.47 -10.46
CA PHE A 96 -7.25 0.91 -9.99
C PHE A 96 -8.16 1.39 -11.11
N ILE A 97 -7.61 2.08 -12.12
CA ILE A 97 -8.41 2.73 -13.18
C ILE A 97 -8.58 1.83 -14.41
N SER A 98 -7.55 1.06 -14.75
CA SER A 98 -7.51 0.18 -15.93
C SER A 98 -6.93 -1.17 -15.56
N PRO A 99 -7.62 -1.97 -14.73
CA PRO A 99 -7.12 -3.27 -14.31
C PRO A 99 -7.10 -4.22 -15.54
N GLU A 100 -5.92 -4.47 -16.10
CA GLU A 100 -5.73 -5.35 -17.27
C GLU A 100 -6.17 -6.79 -17.02
N ALA A 101 -6.16 -7.24 -15.76
CA ALA A 101 -6.54 -8.58 -15.35
C ALA A 101 -8.01 -8.69 -14.92
N ALA A 102 -8.84 -7.68 -15.14
CA ALA A 102 -10.21 -7.70 -14.69
C ALA A 102 -11.14 -8.34 -15.72
N TYR A 103 -11.51 -9.56 -15.47
CA TYR A 103 -12.53 -10.28 -16.23
C TYR A 103 -13.93 -9.66 -16.13
N ILE A 104 -14.18 -8.78 -15.15
CA ILE A 104 -15.44 -8.04 -14.96
C ILE A 104 -15.16 -6.54 -15.12
N GLY A 105 -14.77 -6.12 -16.34
CA GLY A 105 -14.20 -4.81 -16.65
C GLY A 105 -14.84 -3.58 -16.00
N GLY A 106 -16.15 -3.35 -16.19
CA GLY A 106 -16.77 -2.08 -15.77
C GLY A 106 -17.03 -1.97 -14.26
N LEU A 107 -17.55 -3.04 -13.64
CA LEU A 107 -17.96 -3.02 -12.24
C LEU A 107 -16.76 -2.89 -11.28
N LEU A 108 -15.66 -3.59 -11.58
CA LEU A 108 -14.44 -3.49 -10.80
C LEU A 108 -13.84 -2.08 -10.87
N LYS A 109 -13.82 -1.48 -12.06
CA LYS A 109 -13.36 -0.11 -12.23
C LYS A 109 -14.18 0.87 -11.40
N VAL A 110 -15.51 0.76 -11.43
CA VAL A 110 -16.41 1.61 -10.63
C VAL A 110 -16.15 1.43 -9.13
N ALA A 111 -16.00 0.18 -8.67
CA ALA A 111 -15.68 -0.13 -7.27
C ALA A 111 -14.35 0.49 -6.86
N ASN A 112 -13.31 0.36 -7.66
CA ASN A 112 -12.00 0.92 -7.39
C ASN A 112 -12.03 2.46 -7.34
N ILE A 113 -12.72 3.10 -8.29
CA ILE A 113 -12.89 4.56 -8.29
C ILE A 113 -13.65 5.00 -7.03
N ALA A 114 -14.70 4.27 -6.62
CA ALA A 114 -15.44 4.59 -5.39
C ALA A 114 -14.52 4.54 -4.16
N VAL A 115 -13.64 3.54 -4.06
CA VAL A 115 -12.65 3.43 -2.97
C VAL A 115 -11.67 4.61 -3.00
N LEU A 116 -11.14 4.98 -4.18
CA LEU A 116 -10.26 6.13 -4.33
C LEU A 116 -10.94 7.44 -3.91
N CYS A 117 -12.15 7.69 -4.39
CA CYS A 117 -12.94 8.87 -4.01
C CYS A 117 -13.18 8.91 -2.49
N PHE A 118 -13.46 7.75 -1.89
CA PHE A 118 -13.66 7.65 -0.44
C PHE A 118 -12.38 8.01 0.33
N VAL A 119 -11.22 7.49 -0.09
CA VAL A 119 -9.93 7.81 0.55
C VAL A 119 -9.61 9.29 0.41
N ILE A 120 -9.79 9.87 -0.78
CA ILE A 120 -9.58 11.30 -1.02
C ILE A 120 -10.51 12.14 -0.11
N GLY A 121 -11.79 11.79 -0.06
CA GLY A 121 -12.75 12.44 0.85
C GLY A 121 -12.36 12.33 2.31
N GLY A 122 -11.84 11.18 2.74
CA GLY A 122 -11.32 10.96 4.07
C GLY A 122 -10.10 11.82 4.39
N LEU A 123 -9.16 11.96 3.46
CA LEU A 123 -8.00 12.84 3.60
C LEU A 123 -8.43 14.30 3.70
N ILE A 124 -9.39 14.74 2.89
CA ILE A 124 -9.95 16.11 2.96
C ILE A 124 -10.60 16.33 4.35
N ALA A 125 -11.37 15.35 4.85
CA ALA A 125 -11.99 15.44 6.17
C ALA A 125 -10.96 15.56 7.29
N ILE A 126 -9.84 14.84 7.21
CA ILE A 126 -8.70 14.94 8.13
C ILE A 126 -8.08 16.35 8.07
N PHE A 127 -7.93 16.91 6.85
CA PHE A 127 -7.38 18.25 6.68
C PHE A 127 -8.26 19.34 7.34
N ILE A 128 -9.58 19.18 7.23
CA ILE A 128 -10.56 20.13 7.79
C ILE A 128 -10.71 19.96 9.33
N ASP A 129 -10.33 18.81 9.89
CA ASP A 129 -10.47 18.57 11.35
C ASP A 129 -9.64 19.58 12.13
N LYS A 130 -10.33 20.48 12.84
CA LYS A 130 -9.73 21.53 13.67
C LYS A 130 -9.01 20.98 14.91
N ASN A 131 -9.32 19.75 15.30
CA ASN A 131 -8.74 19.13 16.50
C ASN A 131 -7.39 18.43 16.21
N LEU A 132 -6.99 18.32 14.95
CA LEU A 132 -5.72 17.73 14.57
C LEU A 132 -4.66 18.82 14.37
N ASN A 133 -3.47 18.62 14.96
CA ASN A 133 -2.34 19.52 14.80
C ASN A 133 -1.91 19.62 13.34
N MET A 134 -1.49 20.79 12.89
CA MET A 134 -1.05 21.05 11.51
C MET A 134 0.11 20.13 11.08
N LEU A 135 1.06 19.87 11.97
CA LEU A 135 2.16 18.95 11.68
C LEU A 135 1.67 17.53 11.39
N ASN A 136 0.72 17.02 12.19
CA ASN A 136 0.15 15.70 11.96
C ASN A 136 -0.61 15.65 10.63
N LYS A 137 -1.33 16.72 10.25
CA LYS A 137 -1.99 16.82 8.94
C LYS A 137 -0.98 16.72 7.80
N ILE A 138 0.08 17.52 7.85
CA ILE A 138 1.13 17.50 6.83
C ILE A 138 1.75 16.10 6.73
N MET A 139 2.05 15.47 7.87
CA MET A 139 2.59 14.10 7.90
C MET A 139 1.62 13.09 7.26
N VAL A 140 0.32 13.18 7.53
CA VAL A 140 -0.68 12.30 6.89
C VAL A 140 -0.64 12.45 5.38
N PHE A 141 -0.59 13.69 4.86
CA PHE A 141 -0.53 13.93 3.42
C PHE A 141 0.77 13.42 2.79
N VAL A 142 1.91 13.68 3.42
CA VAL A 142 3.21 13.18 2.94
C VAL A 142 3.24 11.65 2.93
N LEU A 143 2.81 11.01 4.02
CA LEU A 143 2.77 9.56 4.11
C LEU A 143 1.76 8.95 3.13
N ALA A 144 0.59 9.58 2.93
CA ALA A 144 -0.39 9.14 1.94
C ALA A 144 0.16 9.27 0.51
N ALA A 145 0.93 10.31 0.21
CA ALA A 145 1.61 10.46 -1.07
C ALA A 145 2.73 9.42 -1.26
N VAL A 146 3.45 9.05 -0.21
CA VAL A 146 4.50 8.01 -0.27
C VAL A 146 3.93 6.60 -0.33
N LEU A 147 2.70 6.38 0.13
CA LEU A 147 2.09 5.05 0.22
C LEU A 147 2.07 4.28 -1.10
N PRO A 148 1.69 4.86 -2.27
CA PRO A 148 1.77 4.17 -3.56
C PRO A 148 3.18 3.70 -3.92
N ILE A 149 4.22 4.48 -3.57
CA ILE A 149 5.63 4.08 -3.76
C ILE A 149 5.95 2.89 -2.86
N GLY A 150 5.54 2.95 -1.59
CA GLY A 150 5.73 1.84 -0.64
C GLY A 150 5.03 0.56 -1.09
N MET A 151 3.80 0.68 -1.61
CA MET A 151 3.03 -0.44 -2.16
C MET A 151 3.69 -1.05 -3.40
N ASN A 152 4.39 -0.25 -4.19
CA ASN A 152 5.04 -0.71 -5.43
C ASN A 152 6.56 -0.58 -5.39
N ILE A 153 7.17 -0.69 -4.21
CA ILE A 153 8.63 -0.61 -4.07
C ILE A 153 9.34 -1.72 -4.86
N SER A 154 8.68 -2.86 -5.04
CA SER A 154 9.18 -3.96 -5.86
C SER A 154 9.43 -3.54 -7.33
N CYS A 155 8.64 -2.62 -7.87
CA CYS A 155 8.87 -2.04 -9.20
C CYS A 155 10.22 -1.31 -9.25
N ILE A 156 10.53 -0.54 -8.22
CA ILE A 156 11.81 0.19 -8.11
C ILE A 156 12.96 -0.79 -7.95
N LEU A 157 12.79 -1.79 -7.06
CA LEU A 157 13.82 -2.78 -6.78
C LEU A 157 14.10 -3.73 -7.95
N SER A 158 13.11 -3.98 -8.81
CA SER A 158 13.25 -4.85 -10.00
C SER A 158 13.68 -4.11 -11.27
N GLY A 159 13.99 -2.80 -11.17
CA GLY A 159 14.39 -2.01 -12.34
C GLY A 159 13.24 -1.72 -13.31
N GLY A 160 12.02 -1.60 -12.79
CA GLY A 160 10.81 -1.24 -13.56
C GLY A 160 9.96 -2.41 -14.03
N MET A 161 10.38 -3.66 -13.79
CA MET A 161 9.56 -4.83 -14.12
C MET A 161 8.62 -5.16 -12.94
N VAL A 162 7.32 -5.24 -13.23
CA VAL A 162 6.31 -5.62 -12.23
C VAL A 162 5.59 -6.88 -12.69
N HIS A 163 5.72 -7.95 -11.92
CA HIS A 163 4.88 -9.13 -12.08
C HIS A 163 3.59 -8.98 -11.26
N VAL A 164 2.49 -9.55 -11.74
CA VAL A 164 1.18 -9.53 -11.06
C VAL A 164 1.31 -9.97 -9.59
N LEU A 165 2.14 -10.96 -9.32
CA LEU A 165 2.42 -11.45 -7.96
C LEU A 165 3.10 -10.42 -7.05
N MET A 166 3.67 -9.35 -7.58
CA MET A 166 4.30 -8.29 -6.80
C MET A 166 3.30 -7.22 -6.32
N ARG A 167 2.06 -7.27 -6.81
CA ARG A 167 0.99 -6.31 -6.49
C ARG A 167 0.17 -6.66 -5.24
N TYR A 168 0.56 -7.69 -4.46
CA TYR A 168 -0.16 -8.07 -3.23
C TYR A 168 -0.32 -6.94 -2.22
N SER A 169 0.64 -6.03 -2.15
CA SER A 169 0.58 -4.84 -1.28
C SER A 169 -0.55 -3.88 -1.62
N PHE A 170 -1.07 -3.89 -2.87
CA PHE A 170 -2.19 -3.03 -3.28
C PHE A 170 -3.49 -3.35 -2.53
N TRP A 171 -3.64 -4.59 -2.04
CA TRP A 171 -4.75 -4.98 -1.18
C TRP A 171 -4.78 -4.21 0.14
N LEU A 172 -3.62 -3.78 0.63
CA LEU A 172 -3.54 -2.97 1.84
C LEU A 172 -4.18 -1.59 1.68
N PHE A 173 -4.34 -1.10 0.44
CA PHE A 173 -5.06 0.14 0.18
C PHE A 173 -6.53 0.04 0.59
N TYR A 174 -7.18 -1.09 0.33
CA TYR A 174 -8.56 -1.33 0.74
C TYR A 174 -8.68 -1.48 2.26
N ALA A 175 -7.72 -2.17 2.89
CA ALA A 175 -7.66 -2.28 4.34
C ALA A 175 -7.46 -0.89 4.98
N TRP A 176 -6.60 -0.06 4.40
CA TRP A 176 -6.40 1.31 4.86
C TRP A 176 -7.66 2.16 4.70
N ALA A 177 -8.39 2.04 3.59
CA ALA A 177 -9.66 2.71 3.39
C ALA A 177 -10.68 2.36 4.51
N LEU A 178 -10.75 1.08 4.92
CA LEU A 178 -11.60 0.66 6.04
C LEU A 178 -11.14 1.26 7.37
N LEU A 179 -9.83 1.28 7.64
CA LEU A 179 -9.28 1.91 8.84
C LEU A 179 -9.59 3.42 8.90
N LEU A 180 -9.54 4.11 7.75
CA LEU A 180 -9.91 5.52 7.66
C LEU A 180 -11.37 5.75 8.06
N ILE A 181 -12.32 4.90 7.63
CA ILE A 181 -13.71 4.99 8.07
C ILE A 181 -13.80 4.89 9.59
N GLN A 182 -13.17 3.89 10.16
CA GLN A 182 -13.23 3.66 11.60
C GLN A 182 -12.71 4.86 12.39
N ARG A 183 -11.63 5.49 11.91
CA ARG A 183 -11.04 6.67 12.54
C ARG A 183 -11.87 7.94 12.37
N LEU A 184 -12.38 8.16 11.17
CA LEU A 184 -13.27 9.29 10.89
C LEU A 184 -14.57 9.19 11.69
N LYS A 185 -15.11 7.98 11.87
CA LYS A 185 -16.25 7.72 12.74
C LYS A 185 -16.01 8.22 14.16
N HIS A 186 -14.85 7.96 14.73
CA HIS A 186 -14.55 8.36 16.11
C HIS A 186 -14.27 9.87 16.25
N SER A 187 -13.69 10.51 15.23
CA SER A 187 -13.29 11.92 15.27
C SER A 187 -14.44 12.90 14.95
N ILE A 188 -15.33 12.55 14.01
CA ILE A 188 -16.29 13.49 13.41
C ILE A 188 -17.71 13.30 13.95
N LEU A 189 -18.01 12.19 14.64
CA LEU A 189 -19.38 11.76 14.92
C LEU A 189 -20.00 12.29 16.23
N LYS A 190 -19.67 13.51 16.63
CA LYS A 190 -20.49 14.18 17.67
C LYS A 190 -21.88 14.62 17.17
N GLU A 191 -22.15 14.59 15.86
CA GLU A 191 -23.44 15.01 15.28
C GLU A 191 -24.19 13.84 14.60
N LYS A 192 -25.42 13.52 15.08
CA LYS A 192 -26.30 12.43 14.58
C LYS A 192 -26.54 12.45 13.06
N LYS A 193 -26.63 13.62 12.42
CA LYS A 193 -26.83 13.72 10.96
C LYS A 193 -25.64 13.21 10.16
N ARG A 194 -24.41 13.52 10.57
CA ARG A 194 -23.18 13.05 9.89
C ARG A 194 -22.99 11.54 10.01
N PHE A 195 -23.51 10.93 11.09
CA PHE A 195 -23.48 9.46 11.26
C PHE A 195 -24.19 8.73 10.13
N LYS A 196 -25.36 9.17 9.70
CA LYS A 196 -26.15 8.51 8.65
C LYS A 196 -25.40 8.49 7.29
N TYR A 197 -24.78 9.61 6.92
CA TYR A 197 -24.03 9.70 5.67
C TYR A 197 -22.74 8.88 5.70
N MET A 198 -22.06 8.80 6.84
CA MET A 198 -20.85 7.97 6.98
C MET A 198 -21.19 6.47 7.05
N ALA A 199 -22.28 6.11 7.67
CA ALA A 199 -22.76 4.72 7.68
C ALA A 199 -23.09 4.23 6.26
N SER A 200 -23.78 5.09 5.47
CA SER A 200 -24.06 4.77 4.05
C SER A 200 -22.78 4.72 3.20
N GLY A 201 -21.86 5.66 3.39
CA GLY A 201 -20.55 5.63 2.71
C GLY A 201 -19.74 4.39 3.08
N GLY A 202 -19.73 4.01 4.35
CA GLY A 202 -19.10 2.78 4.84
C GLY A 202 -19.70 1.51 4.24
N ALA A 203 -21.04 1.45 4.09
CA ALA A 203 -21.70 0.33 3.44
C ALA A 203 -21.34 0.24 1.95
N VAL A 204 -21.36 1.37 1.24
CA VAL A 204 -20.94 1.43 -0.18
C VAL A 204 -19.50 0.96 -0.35
N LEU A 205 -18.58 1.41 0.52
CA LEU A 205 -17.20 0.97 0.48
C LEU A 205 -17.06 -0.53 0.76
N SER A 206 -17.77 -1.05 1.74
CA SER A 206 -17.75 -2.48 2.06
C SER A 206 -18.25 -3.32 0.88
N ILE A 207 -19.31 -2.89 0.21
CA ILE A 207 -19.81 -3.53 -1.00
C ILE A 207 -18.77 -3.45 -2.13
N ALA A 208 -18.16 -2.29 -2.34
CA ALA A 208 -17.12 -2.12 -3.36
C ALA A 208 -15.93 -3.07 -3.11
N ILE A 209 -15.47 -3.18 -1.86
CA ILE A 209 -14.38 -4.10 -1.48
C ILE A 209 -14.80 -5.57 -1.69
N LEU A 210 -16.03 -5.95 -1.35
CA LEU A 210 -16.54 -7.29 -1.60
C LEU A 210 -16.57 -7.63 -3.09
N ILE A 211 -16.95 -6.68 -3.95
CA ILE A 211 -16.90 -6.84 -5.41
C ILE A 211 -15.46 -7.08 -5.88
N VAL A 212 -14.51 -6.30 -5.36
CA VAL A 212 -13.10 -6.47 -5.70
C VAL A 212 -12.58 -7.85 -5.27
N ILE A 213 -12.89 -8.27 -4.04
CA ILE A 213 -12.51 -9.59 -3.52
C ILE A 213 -13.12 -10.69 -4.38
N TRP A 214 -14.42 -10.62 -4.67
CA TRP A 214 -15.14 -11.60 -5.48
C TRP A 214 -14.54 -11.74 -6.88
N ASN A 215 -14.25 -10.60 -7.54
CA ASN A 215 -13.65 -10.61 -8.87
C ASN A 215 -12.28 -11.28 -8.88
N ASN A 216 -11.44 -11.02 -7.87
CA ASN A 216 -10.12 -11.63 -7.79
C ASN A 216 -10.16 -13.11 -7.41
N PHE A 217 -11.20 -13.55 -6.70
CA PHE A 217 -11.43 -14.96 -6.40
C PHE A 217 -11.87 -15.75 -7.63
N GLN A 218 -12.63 -15.14 -8.54
CA GLN A 218 -13.10 -15.77 -9.78
C GLN A 218 -12.05 -15.79 -10.89
N ALA A 219 -11.09 -14.85 -10.88
CA ALA A 219 -10.08 -14.74 -11.93
C ALA A 219 -9.26 -16.03 -12.18
N PRO A 220 -8.84 -16.81 -11.16
CA PRO A 220 -8.15 -18.07 -11.37
C PRO A 220 -9.02 -19.16 -12.02
N ASN A 221 -10.34 -19.11 -11.84
CA ASN A 221 -11.26 -20.11 -12.35
C ASN A 221 -11.68 -19.87 -13.83
N ALA A 222 -11.30 -18.73 -14.40
CA ALA A 222 -11.62 -18.36 -15.78
C ALA A 222 -10.52 -18.74 -16.79
N VAL A 223 -9.41 -19.29 -16.31
CA VAL A 223 -8.22 -19.61 -17.13
C VAL A 223 -8.09 -21.11 -17.44
N TYR A 224 -9.06 -21.95 -17.03
CA TYR A 224 -9.09 -23.39 -17.32
C TYR A 224 -10.27 -23.76 -18.19
#